data_f29a57904ed13736be7a4e7bfb4cf4ea
#
_entry.id   f29a57904ed13736be7a4e7bfb4cf4ea
#
_cell.length_a   1.000
_cell.length_b   1.000
_cell.length_c   1.000
_cell.angle_alpha   90.00
_cell.angle_beta   90.00
_cell.angle_gamma   90.00
#
_symmetry.space_group_name_H-M   'P 1'
#
loop_
_entity.id
_entity.type
_entity.pdbx_description
1 polymer ?
#
loop_
_entity_poly.entity_id
_entity_poly.type
_entity_poly.pdbx_seq_one_letter_code
_entity_poly.pdbx_strand_id
1 'polypeptide(L)'
;MGRDVLLLYMSPKNPNYKTQTNEGAVRYLIKEKETPDCILALCSETVRKKAVVEMPDGSTCTTLEYFRDALRRVGIPEERLVVIEVPDSMDDEKKQFQAISQLLEKINEGDTLSIDLSGGMRDTAMLLLSLIHISEPTR
;
A
#
# COMPACT_ATOMS: atom_id res chain seq x y z
N MET A 1 4.46 -20.20 11.56
CA MET A 1 4.86 -18.81 11.80
C MET A 1 4.29 -17.92 10.70
N GLY A 2 3.78 -16.77 11.10
CA GLY A 2 3.16 -15.86 10.17
C GLY A 2 4.15 -14.97 9.44
N ARG A 3 3.65 -14.33 8.41
CA ARG A 3 4.42 -13.33 7.65
C ARG A 3 4.31 -11.96 8.31
N ASP A 4 5.29 -11.12 8.05
CA ASP A 4 5.18 -9.68 8.34
C ASP A 4 4.60 -8.99 7.12
N VAL A 5 3.41 -8.42 7.26
CA VAL A 5 2.67 -7.80 6.17
C VAL A 5 2.53 -6.30 6.44
N LEU A 6 2.93 -5.50 5.48
CA LEU A 6 2.68 -4.05 5.49
C LEU A 6 1.46 -3.76 4.63
N LEU A 7 0.45 -3.17 5.24
CA LEU A 7 -0.74 -2.71 4.53
C LEU A 7 -0.67 -1.19 4.39
N LEU A 8 -0.82 -0.69 3.18
CA LEU A 8 -0.80 0.75 2.93
C LEU A 8 -1.83 1.16 1.89
N TYR A 9 -2.27 2.40 1.99
CA TYR A 9 -3.01 3.07 0.93
C TYR A 9 -2.03 4.00 0.22
N MET A 10 -1.83 3.81 -1.08
CA MET A 10 -0.81 4.56 -1.81
C MET A 10 -1.27 5.98 -2.09
N SER A 11 -0.51 6.94 -1.57
CA SER A 11 -0.71 8.36 -1.80
C SER A 11 -0.03 8.78 -3.10
N PRO A 12 -0.65 9.64 -3.92
CA PRO A 12 0.04 10.19 -5.09
C PRO A 12 1.32 10.91 -4.68
N LYS A 13 2.38 10.73 -5.47
CA LYS A 13 3.64 11.42 -5.17
C LYS A 13 3.47 12.92 -5.42
N ASN A 14 3.80 13.71 -4.40
CA ASN A 14 3.81 15.16 -4.53
C ASN A 14 5.09 15.58 -5.27
N PRO A 15 4.98 16.35 -6.36
CA PRO A 15 6.15 16.78 -7.12
C PRO A 15 7.12 17.67 -6.33
N ASN A 16 6.65 18.28 -5.23
CA ASN A 16 7.49 19.12 -4.38
C ASN A 16 8.35 18.32 -3.40
N TYR A 17 8.13 17.01 -3.28
CA TYR A 17 8.89 16.15 -2.37
C TYR A 17 9.73 15.14 -3.15
N LYS A 18 10.90 14.83 -2.62
CA LYS A 18 11.81 13.87 -3.25
C LYS A 18 11.37 12.41 -3.12
N THR A 19 10.51 12.14 -2.14
CA THR A 19 10.04 10.79 -1.87
C THR A 19 8.53 10.72 -1.89
N GLN A 20 8.01 9.54 -2.15
CA GLN A 20 6.57 9.27 -2.03
C GLN A 20 6.27 9.00 -0.54
N THR A 21 5.10 9.41 -0.07
CA THR A 21 4.75 9.37 1.35
C THR A 21 4.92 7.99 2.00
N ASN A 22 4.50 6.92 1.31
CA ASN A 22 4.53 5.58 1.88
C ASN A 22 5.94 4.97 1.99
N GLU A 23 6.94 5.55 1.33
CA GLU A 23 8.32 5.09 1.46
C GLU A 23 8.84 5.19 2.88
N GLY A 24 8.35 6.19 3.63
CA GLY A 24 8.74 6.36 5.03
C GLY A 24 8.41 5.16 5.90
N ALA A 25 7.22 4.58 5.71
CA ALA A 25 6.81 3.40 6.47
C ALA A 25 7.70 2.20 6.14
N VAL A 26 8.06 2.03 4.87
CA VAL A 26 8.94 0.93 4.44
C VAL A 26 10.32 1.08 5.07
N ARG A 27 10.90 2.27 5.00
CA ARG A 27 12.21 2.55 5.59
C ARG A 27 12.20 2.33 7.10
N TYR A 28 11.14 2.75 7.76
CA TYR A 28 10.98 2.55 9.21
C TYR A 28 11.00 1.07 9.57
N LEU A 29 10.25 0.24 8.86
CA LEU A 29 10.19 -1.19 9.15
C LEU A 29 11.53 -1.87 8.93
N ILE A 30 12.23 -1.52 7.84
CA ILE A 30 13.54 -2.08 7.56
C ILE A 30 14.53 -1.75 8.67
N LYS A 31 14.49 -0.52 9.18
CA LYS A 31 15.45 -0.04 10.18
C LYS A 31 15.12 -0.53 11.60
N GLU A 32 13.85 -0.45 11.99
CA GLU A 32 13.44 -0.62 13.39
C GLU A 32 12.83 -1.99 13.69
N LYS A 33 12.45 -2.72 12.68
CA LYS A 33 11.83 -4.04 12.82
C LYS A 33 12.41 -5.00 11.81
N GLU A 34 11.55 -5.60 10.99
CA GLU A 34 11.98 -6.52 9.95
C GLU A 34 11.42 -6.07 8.59
N THR A 35 12.17 -6.43 7.54
CA THR A 35 11.69 -6.19 6.18
C THR A 35 10.38 -6.95 5.95
N PRO A 36 9.34 -6.28 5.45
CA PRO A 36 8.06 -6.96 5.21
C PRO A 36 8.20 -8.14 4.25
N ASP A 37 7.52 -9.23 4.55
CA ASP A 37 7.43 -10.37 3.64
C ASP A 37 6.45 -10.11 2.52
N CYS A 38 5.46 -9.26 2.77
CA CYS A 38 4.43 -8.91 1.81
C CYS A 38 4.00 -7.46 2.04
N ILE A 39 3.84 -6.73 0.96
CA ILE A 39 3.32 -5.36 1.00
C ILE A 39 2.01 -5.34 0.22
N LEU A 40 0.91 -5.11 0.93
CA LEU A 40 -0.42 -4.99 0.32
C LEU A 40 -0.70 -3.51 0.11
N ALA A 41 -0.67 -3.08 -1.15
CA ALA A 41 -0.84 -1.68 -1.51
C ALA A 41 -2.19 -1.46 -2.17
N LEU A 42 -3.03 -0.66 -1.53
CA LEU A 42 -4.29 -0.21 -2.09
C LEU A 42 -4.01 0.95 -3.02
N CYS A 43 -4.24 0.76 -4.31
CA CYS A 43 -3.85 1.70 -5.36
C CYS A 43 -5.05 2.17 -6.15
N SER A 44 -5.34 3.47 -6.10
CA SER A 44 -6.36 4.09 -6.91
C SER A 44 -5.93 4.13 -8.38
N GLU A 45 -6.85 4.42 -9.28
CA GLU A 45 -6.55 4.58 -10.70
C GLU A 45 -5.51 5.67 -10.93
N THR A 46 -5.58 6.76 -10.16
CA THR A 46 -4.63 7.87 -10.27
C THR A 46 -3.19 7.40 -10.06
N VAL A 47 -2.92 6.64 -9.01
CA VAL A 47 -1.54 6.19 -8.72
C VAL A 47 -1.08 5.09 -9.67
N ARG A 48 -2.02 4.34 -10.28
CA ARG A 48 -1.69 3.25 -11.21
C ARG A 48 -1.46 3.72 -12.64
N LYS A 49 -2.18 4.76 -13.07
CA LYS A 49 -2.26 5.11 -14.49
C LYS A 49 -1.74 6.50 -14.85
N LYS A 50 -1.77 7.47 -13.95
CA LYS A 50 -1.32 8.83 -14.26
C LYS A 50 0.19 8.96 -14.12
N ALA A 51 0.86 9.24 -15.24
CA ALA A 51 2.31 9.40 -15.29
C ALA A 51 2.69 10.83 -14.94
N VAL A 52 2.65 11.17 -13.65
CA VAL A 52 2.91 12.52 -13.15
C VAL A 52 4.23 12.66 -12.41
N VAL A 53 4.98 11.59 -12.25
CA VAL A 53 6.25 11.59 -11.52
C VAL A 53 7.39 11.75 -12.51
N GLU A 54 8.21 12.78 -12.33
CA GLU A 54 9.42 12.98 -13.15
C GLU A 54 10.57 12.19 -12.56
N MET A 55 11.24 11.43 -13.42
CA MET A 55 12.44 10.69 -13.06
C MET A 55 13.69 11.51 -13.38
N PRO A 56 14.85 11.19 -12.75
CA PRO A 56 16.08 11.94 -13.00
C PRO A 56 16.53 11.99 -14.46
N ASP A 57 16.14 11.00 -15.26
CA ASP A 57 16.47 10.95 -16.69
C ASP A 57 15.52 11.77 -17.58
N GLY A 58 14.56 12.47 -16.96
CA GLY A 58 13.57 13.28 -17.68
C GLY A 58 12.33 12.53 -18.12
N SER A 59 12.28 11.22 -17.94
CA SER A 59 11.06 10.44 -18.22
C SER A 59 10.01 10.64 -17.14
N THR A 60 8.78 10.25 -17.43
CA THR A 60 7.69 10.29 -16.45
C THR A 60 7.20 8.88 -16.16
N CYS A 61 6.69 8.68 -14.96
CA CYS A 61 6.10 7.41 -14.57
C CYS A 61 4.92 7.63 -13.62
N THR A 62 4.20 6.55 -13.33
CA THR A 62 3.12 6.59 -12.34
C THR A 62 3.71 6.54 -10.93
N THR A 63 2.91 6.93 -9.93
CA THR A 63 3.32 6.79 -8.53
C THR A 63 3.64 5.33 -8.19
N LEU A 64 2.84 4.39 -8.70
CA LEU A 64 3.07 2.97 -8.45
C LEU A 64 4.42 2.51 -9.00
N GLU A 65 4.77 2.91 -10.21
CA GLU A 65 6.07 2.58 -10.81
C GLU A 65 7.22 3.17 -10.01
N TYR A 66 7.05 4.42 -9.56
CA TYR A 66 8.03 5.08 -8.72
C TYR A 66 8.22 4.32 -7.40
N PHE A 67 7.13 3.88 -6.79
CA PHE A 67 7.19 3.13 -5.54
C PHE A 67 7.87 1.76 -5.72
N ARG A 68 7.59 1.07 -6.83
CA ARG A 68 8.27 -0.18 -7.16
C ARG A 68 9.77 -0.01 -7.28
N ASP A 69 10.19 1.07 -7.94
CA ASP A 69 11.59 1.39 -8.07
C ASP A 69 12.23 1.68 -6.70
N ALA A 70 11.51 2.39 -5.84
CA ALA A 70 11.97 2.67 -4.48
C ALA A 70 12.15 1.37 -3.67
N LEU A 71 11.27 0.39 -3.82
CA LEU A 71 11.41 -0.92 -3.17
C LEU A 71 12.66 -1.64 -3.65
N ARG A 72 12.92 -1.62 -4.97
CA ARG A 72 14.14 -2.24 -5.51
C ARG A 72 15.39 -1.61 -4.95
N ARG A 73 15.40 -0.29 -4.81
CA ARG A 73 16.57 0.45 -4.29
C ARG A 73 16.88 0.08 -2.85
N VAL A 74 15.90 -0.32 -2.06
CA VAL A 74 16.12 -0.75 -0.68
C VAL A 74 16.22 -2.27 -0.53
N GLY A 75 16.26 -3.00 -1.64
CA GLY A 75 16.48 -4.43 -1.65
C GLY A 75 15.26 -5.31 -1.44
N ILE A 76 14.06 -4.77 -1.62
CA ILE A 76 12.83 -5.55 -1.52
C ILE A 76 12.42 -6.05 -2.91
N PRO A 77 12.30 -7.38 -3.11
CA PRO A 77 11.87 -7.93 -4.40
C PRO A 77 10.47 -7.47 -4.78
N GLU A 78 10.25 -7.21 -6.07
CA GLU A 78 8.95 -6.78 -6.57
C GLU A 78 7.83 -7.78 -6.27
N GLU A 79 8.16 -9.07 -6.20
CA GLU A 79 7.18 -10.13 -5.94
C GLU A 79 6.51 -9.99 -4.59
N ARG A 80 7.11 -9.25 -3.68
CA ARG A 80 6.51 -8.98 -2.37
C ARG A 80 5.43 -7.91 -2.40
N LEU A 81 5.38 -7.11 -3.47
CA LEU A 81 4.37 -6.07 -3.61
C LEU A 81 3.11 -6.66 -4.28
N VAL A 82 2.00 -6.61 -3.58
CA VAL A 82 0.70 -7.02 -4.09
C VAL A 82 -0.16 -5.77 -4.24
N VAL A 83 -0.56 -5.48 -5.48
CA VAL A 83 -1.38 -4.30 -5.79
C VAL A 83 -2.85 -4.69 -5.73
N ILE A 84 -3.62 -3.95 -4.95
CA ILE A 84 -5.07 -4.09 -4.88
C ILE A 84 -5.69 -2.83 -5.44
N GLU A 85 -6.48 -2.99 -6.50
CA GLU A 85 -7.10 -1.85 -7.17
C GLU A 85 -8.29 -1.35 -6.39
N VAL A 86 -8.29 -0.07 -6.09
CA VAL A 86 -9.40 0.60 -5.40
C VAL A 86 -9.91 1.75 -6.28
N PRO A 87 -11.19 2.14 -6.13
CA PRO A 87 -11.71 3.28 -6.90
C PRO A 87 -11.13 4.59 -6.40
N ASP A 88 -11.02 5.58 -7.29
CA ASP A 88 -10.62 6.94 -6.91
C ASP A 88 -11.68 7.61 -6.04
N SER A 89 -12.94 7.27 -6.24
CA SER A 89 -14.06 7.86 -5.52
C SER A 89 -14.59 6.93 -4.44
N MET A 90 -14.85 7.49 -3.27
CA MET A 90 -15.48 6.77 -2.16
C MET A 90 -16.97 6.48 -2.42
N ASP A 91 -17.55 7.06 -3.48
CA ASP A 91 -18.95 6.89 -3.81
C ASP A 91 -19.28 5.54 -4.44
N ASP A 92 -18.26 4.82 -4.92
CA ASP A 92 -18.46 3.50 -5.51
C ASP A 92 -18.33 2.39 -4.45
N GLU A 93 -19.40 2.20 -3.68
CA GLU A 93 -19.41 1.22 -2.59
C GLU A 93 -19.14 -0.20 -3.05
N LYS A 94 -19.65 -0.56 -4.23
CA LYS A 94 -19.47 -1.92 -4.76
C LYS A 94 -18.00 -2.21 -5.04
N LYS A 95 -17.30 -1.27 -5.70
CA LYS A 95 -15.89 -1.43 -6.00
C LYS A 95 -15.04 -1.41 -4.74
N GLN A 96 -15.39 -0.59 -3.76
CA GLN A 96 -14.72 -0.59 -2.47
C GLN A 96 -14.87 -1.92 -1.76
N PHE A 97 -16.08 -2.46 -1.75
CA PHE A 97 -16.32 -3.75 -1.14
C PHE A 97 -15.52 -4.86 -1.82
N GLN A 98 -15.43 -4.83 -3.15
CA GLN A 98 -14.62 -5.79 -3.90
C GLN A 98 -13.14 -5.68 -3.54
N ALA A 99 -12.62 -4.46 -3.42
CA ALA A 99 -11.23 -4.23 -3.04
C ALA A 99 -10.94 -4.76 -1.64
N ILE A 100 -11.82 -4.52 -0.70
CA ILE A 100 -11.68 -5.01 0.67
C ILE A 100 -11.73 -6.54 0.71
N SER A 101 -12.62 -7.15 -0.08
CA SER A 101 -12.70 -8.61 -0.18
C SER A 101 -11.40 -9.19 -0.72
N GLN A 102 -10.81 -8.59 -1.74
CA GLN A 102 -9.51 -9.00 -2.26
C GLN A 102 -8.42 -8.86 -1.21
N LEU A 103 -8.44 -7.76 -0.46
CA LEU A 103 -7.47 -7.53 0.60
C LEU A 103 -7.53 -8.63 1.65
N LEU A 104 -8.72 -8.97 2.12
CA LEU A 104 -8.92 -10.00 3.13
C LEU A 104 -8.45 -11.38 2.66
N GLU A 105 -8.60 -11.66 1.37
CA GLU A 105 -8.12 -12.92 0.78
C GLU A 105 -6.59 -13.03 0.81
N LYS A 106 -5.89 -11.90 0.82
CA LYS A 106 -4.43 -11.88 0.81
C LYS A 106 -3.82 -11.93 2.20
N ILE A 107 -4.62 -11.76 3.24
CA ILE A 107 -4.16 -11.82 4.62
C ILE A 107 -4.39 -13.22 5.14
N ASN A 108 -3.32 -13.85 5.66
CA ASN A 108 -3.37 -15.21 6.17
C ASN A 108 -3.45 -15.20 7.70
N GLU A 109 -4.02 -16.26 8.24
CA GLU A 109 -4.02 -16.46 9.69
C GLU A 109 -2.57 -16.50 10.19
N GLY A 110 -2.32 -15.80 11.28
CA GLY A 110 -0.98 -15.72 11.86
C GLY A 110 -0.12 -14.58 11.32
N ASP A 111 -0.57 -13.87 10.29
CA ASP A 111 0.16 -12.71 9.78
C ASP A 111 0.22 -11.60 10.82
N THR A 112 1.36 -10.92 10.89
CA THR A 112 1.50 -9.70 11.69
C THR A 112 1.33 -8.51 10.75
N LEU A 113 0.34 -7.66 11.04
CA LEU A 113 0.03 -6.53 10.19
C LEU A 113 0.63 -5.25 10.75
N SER A 114 1.36 -4.54 9.89
CA SER A 114 1.74 -3.15 10.13
C SER A 114 0.94 -2.31 9.14
N ILE A 115 0.28 -1.27 9.63
CA ILE A 115 -0.62 -0.47 8.81
C ILE A 115 -0.08 0.95 8.69
N ASP A 116 0.14 1.39 7.45
CA ASP A 116 0.58 2.75 7.18
C ASP A 116 -0.64 3.61 6.84
N LEU A 117 -0.95 4.53 7.73
CA LEU A 117 -2.08 5.45 7.58
C LEU A 117 -1.67 6.78 6.94
N SER A 118 -0.40 6.98 6.66
CA SER A 118 0.13 8.27 6.22
C SER A 118 -0.34 8.70 4.83
N GLY A 119 -0.61 7.74 3.95
CA GLY A 119 -0.97 8.05 2.56
C GLY A 119 -2.45 7.97 2.27
N GLY A 120 -3.28 7.65 3.25
CA GLY A 120 -4.63 7.25 2.99
C GLY A 120 -5.71 8.25 3.35
N MET A 121 -6.88 8.01 2.79
CA MET A 121 -8.10 8.62 3.25
C MET A 121 -8.49 7.97 4.57
N ARG A 122 -8.73 8.79 5.60
CA ARG A 122 -9.04 8.29 6.94
C ARG A 122 -10.22 7.32 6.95
N ASP A 123 -11.26 7.64 6.20
CA ASP A 123 -12.46 6.82 6.17
C ASP A 123 -12.20 5.42 5.64
N THR A 124 -11.39 5.31 4.58
CA THR A 124 -11.00 4.02 4.03
C THR A 124 -10.17 3.22 5.03
N ALA A 125 -9.22 3.89 5.70
CA ALA A 125 -8.37 3.25 6.70
C ALA A 125 -9.20 2.73 7.88
N MET A 126 -10.15 3.54 8.36
CA MET A 126 -11.04 3.14 9.46
C MET A 126 -11.92 1.96 9.08
N LEU A 127 -12.45 1.97 7.85
CA LEU A 127 -13.27 0.87 7.35
C LEU A 127 -12.46 -0.43 7.26
N LEU A 128 -11.24 -0.35 6.73
CA LEU A 128 -10.34 -1.49 6.63
C LEU A 128 -10.01 -2.08 8.00
N LEU A 129 -9.69 -1.22 8.97
CA LEU A 129 -9.41 -1.66 10.33
C LEU A 129 -10.60 -2.37 10.96
N SER A 130 -11.81 -1.83 10.77
CA SER A 130 -13.03 -2.43 11.28
C SER A 130 -13.27 -3.81 10.68
N LEU A 131 -13.04 -3.98 9.39
CA LEU A 131 -13.27 -5.25 8.70
C LEU A 131 -12.22 -6.29 9.06
N ILE A 132 -10.97 -5.89 9.20
CA ILE A 132 -9.90 -6.78 9.64
C ILE A 132 -10.21 -7.26 11.06
N HIS A 133 -10.64 -6.37 11.94
CA HIS A 133 -11.00 -6.72 13.31
C HIS A 133 -12.16 -7.72 13.38
N ILE A 134 -13.17 -7.55 12.52
CA ILE A 134 -14.32 -8.46 12.46
C ILE A 134 -13.91 -9.84 11.92
N SER A 135 -12.99 -9.88 10.97
CA SER A 135 -12.57 -11.13 10.33
C SER A 135 -11.57 -11.94 11.15
N GLU A 136 -10.91 -11.33 12.13
CA GLU A 136 -9.98 -12.03 13.01
C GLU A 136 -10.73 -12.72 14.15
N PRO A 137 -10.29 -13.93 14.57
CA PRO A 137 -10.89 -14.56 15.71
C PRO A 137 -10.71 -13.70 16.98
N THR A 138 -11.78 -13.51 17.70
CA THR A 138 -11.73 -12.77 18.97
C THR A 138 -10.92 -13.57 19.98
N ARG A 139 -9.97 -12.94 20.56
CA ARG A 139 -9.15 -13.58 21.60
C ARG A 139 -9.35 -12.90 22.93
#